data_75116fcd6a8442082f5fc9587e7f4ab1
#
_entry.id   75116fcd6a8442082f5fc9587e7f4ab1
#
_cell.length_a   1.000
_cell.length_b   1.000
_cell.length_c   1.000
_cell.angle_alpha   90.00
_cell.angle_beta   90.00
_cell.angle_gamma   90.00
#
_symmetry.space_group_name_H-M   'P 1'
#
loop_
_entity.id
_entity.type
_entity.pdbx_description
1 polymer ?
#
loop_
_entity_poly.entity_id
_entity_poly.type
_entity_poly.pdbx_seq_one_letter_code
_entity_poly.pdbx_strand_id
1 'polypeptide(L)'
;MILVTGISGGLGGLIFRGLSGEDGLGVAGGTRSGDDAVDGLEVDGLEVVGGTRSGDGVTARRIDFDDPASLADGFRGVDVLVFVSAGYAEDDVVLARHGAVVDAAEAAGVRHVVYTSLASSGSLMTIALPHRWTEARLADASFDVTILRNGLYAEIPVGLATAAASSAAETGVFAAAFGAGRVSVVAKQDLADVAVRVAAEIQRDLAQGRRSRHAGKTYELEGVEAIGGQDIADVLSDALDRRVGYHPISLSTTRAALAGSGLEPYQIAHTISLLSNLNAGYLQARDTDLTTLLPTRPRRVRDQIVQAVEEGGYRSPSVNSRSVTTGA
;
A
#
# COMPACT_ATOMS: atom_id res chain seq x y z
N MET A 1 13.41 -14.78 13.77
CA MET A 1 13.53 -14.52 12.32
C MET A 1 12.20 -14.02 11.78
N ILE A 2 12.22 -12.95 10.97
CA ILE A 2 11.04 -12.41 10.25
C ILE A 2 11.08 -12.88 8.79
N LEU A 3 9.96 -13.35 8.25
CA LEU A 3 9.82 -13.60 6.82
C LEU A 3 8.75 -12.66 6.24
N VAL A 4 9.07 -12.02 5.11
CA VAL A 4 8.13 -11.15 4.35
C VAL A 4 7.79 -11.83 3.03
N THR A 5 6.50 -12.12 2.79
CA THR A 5 6.06 -12.67 1.51
C THR A 5 5.93 -11.61 0.43
N GLY A 6 6.02 -12.02 -0.84
CA GLY A 6 5.73 -11.15 -1.98
C GLY A 6 6.70 -9.96 -2.15
N ILE A 7 7.97 -10.12 -1.81
CA ILE A 7 8.98 -9.04 -1.89
C ILE A 7 9.28 -8.57 -3.32
N SER A 8 8.90 -9.33 -4.33
CA SER A 8 8.93 -8.89 -5.73
C SER A 8 7.83 -7.87 -6.08
N GLY A 9 6.81 -7.75 -5.21
CA GLY A 9 5.73 -6.78 -5.35
C GLY A 9 6.05 -5.43 -4.70
N GLY A 10 5.26 -4.40 -5.06
CA GLY A 10 5.50 -3.03 -4.58
C GLY A 10 5.49 -2.89 -3.06
N LEU A 11 4.47 -3.39 -2.37
CA LEU A 11 4.37 -3.26 -0.91
C LEU A 11 5.34 -4.20 -0.18
N GLY A 12 5.38 -5.49 -0.56
CA GLY A 12 6.27 -6.46 0.09
C GLY A 12 7.74 -6.10 -0.06
N GLY A 13 8.15 -5.57 -1.23
CA GLY A 13 9.50 -5.08 -1.47
C GLY A 13 9.87 -3.89 -0.57
N LEU A 14 8.96 -2.94 -0.37
CA LEU A 14 9.18 -1.80 0.54
C LEU A 14 9.33 -2.27 1.99
N ILE A 15 8.45 -3.18 2.44
CA ILE A 15 8.53 -3.75 3.80
C ILE A 15 9.85 -4.50 4.01
N PHE A 16 10.24 -5.34 3.04
CA PHE A 16 11.47 -6.11 3.12
C PHE A 16 12.70 -5.21 3.23
N ARG A 17 12.83 -4.21 2.36
CA ARG A 17 13.96 -3.24 2.40
C ARG A 17 14.00 -2.46 3.71
N GLY A 18 12.84 -1.99 4.19
CA GLY A 18 12.76 -1.28 5.46
C GLY A 18 13.19 -2.12 6.66
N LEU A 19 12.85 -3.42 6.69
CA LEU A 19 13.28 -4.35 7.74
C LEU A 19 14.76 -4.76 7.62
N SER A 20 15.29 -4.83 6.38
CA SER A 20 16.68 -5.22 6.12
C SER A 20 17.67 -4.05 6.26
N GLY A 21 17.20 -2.82 6.42
CA GLY A 21 18.04 -1.63 6.45
C GLY A 21 18.65 -1.24 5.10
N GLU A 22 18.24 -1.87 4.00
CA GLU A 22 18.80 -1.65 2.65
C GLU A 22 18.47 -0.26 2.07
N ASP A 23 17.39 0.38 2.49
CA ASP A 23 16.96 1.68 1.96
C ASP A 23 17.79 2.88 2.50
N GLY A 24 18.82 2.63 3.33
CA GLY A 24 19.52 3.74 4.00
C GLY A 24 18.58 4.62 4.86
N LEU A 25 17.34 4.28 4.89
CA LEU A 25 16.31 4.69 5.81
C LEU A 25 16.46 3.86 7.11
N GLY A 26 17.69 3.72 7.60
CA GLY A 26 17.79 3.80 9.04
C GLY A 26 16.95 5.03 9.33
N VAL A 27 15.92 4.95 10.16
CA VAL A 27 15.18 6.13 10.62
C VAL A 27 16.27 7.05 11.15
N ALA A 28 16.88 7.79 10.23
CA ALA A 28 17.78 8.86 10.51
C ALA A 28 16.89 9.83 11.25
N GLY A 29 17.01 9.80 12.56
CA GLY A 29 16.62 10.92 13.36
C GLY A 29 17.24 12.12 12.69
N GLY A 30 16.51 12.78 11.80
CA GLY A 30 16.90 14.07 11.27
C GLY A 30 17.05 14.93 12.50
N THR A 31 18.28 15.27 12.84
CA THR A 31 18.62 16.28 13.81
C THR A 31 18.03 17.60 13.31
N ARG A 32 16.74 17.82 13.56
CA ARG A 32 16.16 19.13 13.70
C ARG A 32 16.03 19.39 15.20
N SER A 33 16.82 20.33 15.66
CA SER A 33 16.68 20.95 16.97
C SER A 33 15.23 21.38 17.18
N GLY A 34 14.53 20.72 18.11
CA GLY A 34 13.17 21.04 18.50
C GLY A 34 12.50 19.81 19.11
N ASP A 35 12.15 19.90 20.37
CA ASP A 35 11.60 18.96 21.33
C ASP A 35 10.45 18.03 20.85
N ASP A 36 10.68 17.13 19.92
CA ASP A 36 9.82 15.97 19.64
C ASP A 36 10.73 14.79 19.21
N ALA A 37 11.42 14.21 20.17
CA ALA A 37 12.14 12.95 19.98
C ALA A 37 11.10 11.83 19.89
N VAL A 38 10.69 11.46 18.68
CA VAL A 38 10.04 10.18 18.41
C VAL A 38 11.16 9.13 18.52
N ASP A 39 11.00 8.18 19.45
CA ASP A 39 11.91 7.04 19.62
C ASP A 39 12.18 6.40 18.26
N GLY A 40 13.42 6.49 17.79
CA GLY A 40 13.86 5.93 16.51
C GLY A 40 13.61 4.43 16.49
N LEU A 41 13.02 3.93 15.42
CA LEU A 41 12.80 2.51 15.21
C LEU A 41 14.16 1.86 14.93
N GLU A 42 14.73 1.14 15.89
CA GLU A 42 15.91 0.32 15.66
C GLU A 42 15.50 -0.96 14.92
N VAL A 43 15.95 -1.12 13.68
CA VAL A 43 15.81 -2.37 12.91
C VAL A 43 17.10 -3.19 12.90
N ASP A 44 18.18 -2.66 13.47
CA ASP A 44 19.48 -3.31 13.53
C ASP A 44 19.42 -4.62 14.33
N GLY A 45 20.04 -5.66 13.78
CA GLY A 45 20.13 -6.99 14.40
C GLY A 45 18.91 -7.90 14.18
N LEU A 46 17.94 -7.49 13.35
CA LEU A 46 16.84 -8.38 12.94
C LEU A 46 17.30 -9.36 11.84
N GLU A 47 17.01 -10.64 12.01
CA GLU A 47 17.15 -11.64 10.95
C GLU A 47 15.91 -11.58 10.06
N VAL A 48 16.06 -11.08 8.82
CA VAL A 48 14.98 -10.91 7.86
C VAL A 48 15.23 -11.69 6.59
N VAL A 49 14.21 -12.43 6.15
CA VAL A 49 14.23 -13.24 4.93
C VAL A 49 13.08 -12.81 4.02
N GLY A 50 13.37 -12.66 2.73
CA GLY A 50 12.36 -12.39 1.72
C GLY A 50 11.76 -13.67 1.15
N GLY A 51 10.46 -13.66 0.82
CA GLY A 51 9.78 -14.73 0.12
C GLY A 51 9.45 -14.33 -1.31
N THR A 52 9.94 -15.07 -2.30
CA THR A 52 9.59 -14.91 -3.72
C THR A 52 9.11 -16.25 -4.30
N ARG A 53 8.34 -16.20 -5.40
CA ARG A 53 7.86 -17.41 -6.08
C ARG A 53 9.01 -18.26 -6.60
N SER A 54 10.06 -17.68 -7.13
CA SER A 54 11.23 -18.37 -7.68
C SER A 54 12.28 -18.74 -6.61
N GLY A 55 12.33 -18.04 -5.49
CA GLY A 55 13.40 -18.11 -4.51
C GLY A 55 14.64 -17.32 -4.88
N ASP A 56 14.57 -16.50 -5.94
CA ASP A 56 15.69 -15.69 -6.41
C ASP A 56 15.95 -14.52 -5.46
N GLY A 57 17.21 -14.29 -5.12
CA GLY A 57 17.70 -13.23 -4.25
C GLY A 57 18.63 -13.75 -3.16
N VAL A 58 19.59 -12.93 -2.72
CA VAL A 58 20.66 -13.35 -1.78
C VAL A 58 20.11 -13.78 -0.41
N THR A 59 18.96 -13.22 0.01
CA THR A 59 18.28 -13.52 1.27
C THR A 59 16.86 -14.00 1.05
N ALA A 60 16.53 -14.53 -0.15
CA ALA A 60 15.20 -14.96 -0.49
C ALA A 60 15.03 -16.48 -0.34
N ARG A 61 13.86 -16.90 0.16
CA ARG A 61 13.36 -18.27 0.13
C ARG A 61 12.32 -18.41 -0.96
N ARG A 62 12.20 -19.62 -1.51
CA ARG A 62 11.09 -19.93 -2.41
C ARG A 62 9.80 -20.03 -1.62
N ILE A 63 8.87 -19.12 -1.91
CA ILE A 63 7.53 -19.03 -1.32
C ILE A 63 6.54 -18.88 -2.45
N ASP A 64 6.02 -20.00 -2.93
CA ASP A 64 5.00 -20.05 -3.97
C ASP A 64 3.69 -20.53 -3.34
N PHE A 65 2.69 -19.69 -3.34
CA PHE A 65 1.40 -19.98 -2.72
C PHE A 65 0.63 -21.10 -3.44
N ASP A 66 1.01 -21.41 -4.67
CA ASP A 66 0.48 -22.53 -5.45
C ASP A 66 1.27 -23.85 -5.22
N ASP A 67 2.37 -23.81 -4.43
CA ASP A 67 3.19 -24.97 -4.10
C ASP A 67 3.32 -25.16 -2.57
N PRO A 68 2.48 -26.01 -1.95
CA PRO A 68 2.51 -26.24 -0.51
C PRO A 68 3.87 -26.74 0.03
N ALA A 69 4.66 -27.44 -0.79
CA ALA A 69 5.98 -27.88 -0.37
C ALA A 69 6.93 -26.71 -0.19
N SER A 70 6.86 -25.70 -1.07
CA SER A 70 7.66 -24.47 -0.94
C SER A 70 7.30 -23.68 0.32
N LEU A 71 6.02 -23.67 0.71
CA LEU A 71 5.58 -23.02 1.94
C LEU A 71 6.09 -23.73 3.17
N ALA A 72 5.98 -25.06 3.23
CA ALA A 72 6.46 -25.87 4.33
C ALA A 72 7.98 -25.73 4.55
N ASP A 73 8.75 -25.69 3.48
CA ASP A 73 10.20 -25.49 3.54
C ASP A 73 10.57 -24.04 3.88
N GLY A 74 9.88 -23.11 3.27
CA GLY A 74 10.17 -21.67 3.39
C GLY A 74 9.85 -21.10 4.77
N PHE A 75 8.88 -21.65 5.48
CA PHE A 75 8.47 -21.18 6.82
C PHE A 75 9.25 -21.79 7.98
N ARG A 76 10.20 -22.70 7.73
CA ARG A 76 11.01 -23.29 8.81
C ARG A 76 11.79 -22.24 9.58
N GLY A 77 11.61 -22.22 10.91
CA GLY A 77 12.29 -21.32 11.84
C GLY A 77 11.82 -19.88 11.76
N VAL A 78 10.69 -19.60 11.12
CA VAL A 78 10.07 -18.27 11.10
C VAL A 78 9.31 -18.05 12.40
N ASP A 79 9.64 -16.98 13.13
CA ASP A 79 8.88 -16.53 14.30
C ASP A 79 7.75 -15.59 13.91
N VAL A 80 8.04 -14.65 13.02
CA VAL A 80 7.09 -13.61 12.54
C VAL A 80 6.95 -13.71 11.04
N LEU A 81 5.72 -13.92 10.57
CA LEU A 81 5.38 -13.92 9.15
C LEU A 81 4.66 -12.62 8.80
N VAL A 82 5.28 -11.78 7.97
CA VAL A 82 4.59 -10.66 7.32
C VAL A 82 3.94 -11.19 6.05
N PHE A 83 2.67 -11.52 6.16
CA PHE A 83 1.86 -12.07 5.09
C PHE A 83 1.26 -10.94 4.25
N VAL A 84 1.97 -10.57 3.18
CA VAL A 84 1.43 -9.66 2.17
C VAL A 84 0.45 -10.44 1.31
N SER A 85 -0.81 -9.98 1.27
CA SER A 85 -1.90 -10.67 0.57
C SER A 85 -1.55 -10.94 -0.89
N ALA A 86 -1.90 -12.13 -1.38
CA ALA A 86 -1.75 -12.48 -2.79
C ALA A 86 -2.67 -11.58 -3.64
N GLY A 87 -2.07 -10.98 -4.67
CA GLY A 87 -2.79 -10.04 -5.53
C GLY A 87 -3.74 -10.73 -6.51
N TYR A 88 -3.59 -10.47 -7.73
CA TYR A 88 -4.48 -10.69 -8.86
C TYR A 88 -4.72 -12.15 -9.24
N ALA A 89 -5.89 -12.67 -8.85
CA ALA A 89 -6.48 -13.92 -9.33
C ALA A 89 -7.99 -13.88 -9.07
N GLU A 90 -8.75 -14.86 -9.57
CA GLU A 90 -10.14 -15.07 -9.16
C GLU A 90 -10.21 -15.40 -7.66
N ASP A 91 -11.31 -15.06 -7.01
CA ASP A 91 -11.47 -15.15 -5.55
C ASP A 91 -11.19 -16.56 -5.01
N ASP A 92 -11.65 -17.62 -5.68
CA ASP A 92 -11.42 -19.01 -5.27
C ASP A 92 -9.93 -19.37 -5.25
N VAL A 93 -9.17 -18.88 -6.22
CA VAL A 93 -7.71 -19.06 -6.28
C VAL A 93 -7.03 -18.31 -5.14
N VAL A 94 -7.46 -17.07 -4.86
CA VAL A 94 -6.91 -16.29 -3.73
C VAL A 94 -7.22 -16.96 -2.40
N LEU A 95 -8.45 -17.46 -2.20
CA LEU A 95 -8.83 -18.18 -1.00
C LEU A 95 -7.98 -19.46 -0.79
N ALA A 96 -7.77 -20.23 -1.86
CA ALA A 96 -6.94 -21.43 -1.80
C ALA A 96 -5.48 -21.11 -1.41
N ARG A 97 -4.89 -20.08 -2.04
CA ARG A 97 -3.54 -19.58 -1.73
C ARG A 97 -3.39 -19.11 -0.29
N HIS A 98 -4.34 -18.30 0.18
CA HIS A 98 -4.30 -17.78 1.54
C HIS A 98 -4.51 -18.87 2.58
N GLY A 99 -5.40 -19.85 2.31
CA GLY A 99 -5.57 -21.04 3.14
C GLY A 99 -4.28 -21.83 3.27
N ALA A 100 -3.61 -22.11 2.15
CA ALA A 100 -2.33 -22.82 2.14
C ALA A 100 -1.24 -22.11 2.96
N VAL A 101 -1.17 -20.78 2.90
CA VAL A 101 -0.24 -19.97 3.71
C VAL A 101 -0.55 -20.13 5.20
N VAL A 102 -1.82 -20.02 5.62
CA VAL A 102 -2.22 -20.15 7.02
C VAL A 102 -1.91 -21.54 7.55
N ASP A 103 -2.27 -22.60 6.80
CA ASP A 103 -2.02 -23.99 7.19
C ASP A 103 -0.52 -24.29 7.33
N ALA A 104 0.29 -23.79 6.38
CA ALA A 104 1.74 -23.94 6.42
C ALA A 104 2.38 -23.17 7.59
N ALA A 105 1.88 -21.98 7.91
CA ALA A 105 2.36 -21.18 9.04
C ALA A 105 2.07 -21.88 10.38
N GLU A 106 0.88 -22.49 10.55
CA GLU A 106 0.54 -23.30 11.73
C GLU A 106 1.45 -24.52 11.84
N ALA A 107 1.61 -25.26 10.74
CA ALA A 107 2.45 -26.47 10.72
C ALA A 107 3.92 -26.17 10.99
N ALA A 108 4.44 -25.01 10.58
CA ALA A 108 5.81 -24.58 10.81
C ALA A 108 6.04 -24.00 12.23
N GLY A 109 4.99 -23.78 13.01
CA GLY A 109 5.09 -23.21 14.36
C GLY A 109 5.40 -21.70 14.34
N VAL A 110 4.97 -20.97 13.32
CA VAL A 110 5.04 -19.51 13.30
C VAL A 110 4.32 -18.97 14.54
N ARG A 111 4.92 -18.01 15.22
CA ARG A 111 4.41 -17.48 16.48
C ARG A 111 3.50 -16.28 16.31
N HIS A 112 3.72 -15.49 15.26
CA HIS A 112 2.92 -14.31 14.99
C HIS A 112 2.80 -14.04 13.48
N VAL A 113 1.58 -13.79 13.01
CA VAL A 113 1.32 -13.38 11.62
C VAL A 113 0.85 -11.93 11.59
N VAL A 114 1.51 -11.12 10.77
CA VAL A 114 1.09 -9.75 10.42
C VAL A 114 0.50 -9.83 9.01
N TYR A 115 -0.80 -9.67 8.88
CA TYR A 115 -1.50 -9.80 7.60
C TYR A 115 -1.89 -8.44 7.02
N THR A 116 -1.55 -8.18 5.75
CA THR A 116 -2.02 -7.00 5.03
C THR A 116 -3.40 -7.25 4.43
N SER A 117 -4.42 -6.66 5.03
CA SER A 117 -5.82 -6.75 4.62
C SER A 117 -6.30 -5.48 3.92
N LEU A 118 -7.60 -5.37 3.69
CA LEU A 118 -8.25 -4.20 3.09
C LEU A 118 -9.00 -3.40 4.17
N ALA A 119 -8.87 -2.08 4.13
CA ALA A 119 -9.54 -1.16 5.03
C ALA A 119 -11.09 -1.27 4.98
N SER A 120 -11.73 -0.87 6.08
CA SER A 120 -13.17 -1.01 6.26
C SER A 120 -13.99 -0.17 5.29
N SER A 121 -13.49 0.97 4.82
CA SER A 121 -14.14 1.77 3.76
C SER A 121 -14.32 0.97 2.46
N GLY A 122 -13.41 0.04 2.19
CA GLY A 122 -13.47 -0.86 1.03
C GLY A 122 -14.35 -2.10 1.19
N SER A 123 -15.06 -2.26 2.31
CA SER A 123 -15.78 -3.51 2.64
C SER A 123 -16.88 -3.91 1.65
N LEU A 124 -17.40 -2.97 0.88
CA LEU A 124 -18.41 -3.22 -0.16
C LEU A 124 -17.82 -3.49 -1.56
N MET A 125 -16.51 -3.40 -1.69
CA MET A 125 -15.83 -3.74 -2.95
C MET A 125 -15.74 -5.26 -3.10
N THR A 126 -15.81 -5.75 -4.33
CA THR A 126 -15.69 -7.20 -4.61
C THR A 126 -14.37 -7.78 -4.12
N ILE A 127 -13.28 -7.03 -4.18
CA ILE A 127 -11.95 -7.43 -3.67
C ILE A 127 -11.92 -7.63 -2.14
N ALA A 128 -12.93 -7.19 -1.40
CA ALA A 128 -12.99 -7.36 0.06
C ALA A 128 -13.24 -8.81 0.49
N LEU A 129 -13.87 -9.62 -0.34
CA LEU A 129 -14.27 -10.99 0.00
C LEU A 129 -13.08 -11.86 0.45
N PRO A 130 -12.00 -12.03 -0.34
CA PRO A 130 -10.87 -12.84 0.07
C PRO A 130 -10.15 -12.28 1.30
N HIS A 131 -10.13 -10.96 1.49
CA HIS A 131 -9.56 -10.36 2.69
C HIS A 131 -10.34 -10.72 3.95
N ARG A 132 -11.66 -10.59 3.92
CA ARG A 132 -12.53 -10.92 5.08
C ARG A 132 -12.50 -12.41 5.40
N TRP A 133 -12.49 -13.26 4.36
CA TRP A 133 -12.32 -14.70 4.54
C TRP A 133 -10.98 -15.02 5.21
N THR A 134 -9.90 -14.40 4.77
CA THR A 134 -8.57 -14.62 5.34
C THR A 134 -8.49 -14.13 6.78
N GLU A 135 -9.05 -12.95 7.09
CA GLU A 135 -9.13 -12.46 8.48
C GLU A 135 -9.85 -13.48 9.40
N ALA A 136 -10.98 -14.05 8.94
CA ALA A 136 -11.70 -15.07 9.69
C ALA A 136 -10.85 -16.35 9.86
N ARG A 137 -10.18 -16.82 8.80
CA ARG A 137 -9.32 -18.00 8.86
C ARG A 137 -8.12 -17.80 9.81
N LEU A 138 -7.53 -16.60 9.83
CA LEU A 138 -6.45 -16.23 10.75
C LEU A 138 -6.93 -16.15 12.20
N ALA A 139 -8.16 -15.72 12.44
CA ALA A 139 -8.72 -15.63 13.80
C ALA A 139 -8.87 -17.00 14.48
N ASP A 140 -9.04 -18.07 13.69
CA ASP A 140 -9.17 -19.45 14.15
C ASP A 140 -7.79 -20.16 14.31
N ALA A 141 -6.69 -19.49 13.92
CA ALA A 141 -5.35 -20.06 13.95
C ALA A 141 -4.72 -20.08 15.35
N SER A 142 -3.73 -20.94 15.54
CA SER A 142 -3.06 -21.16 16.84
C SER A 142 -2.00 -20.12 17.20
N PHE A 143 -1.59 -19.28 16.26
CA PHE A 143 -0.59 -18.22 16.45
C PHE A 143 -1.25 -16.85 16.76
N ASP A 144 -0.48 -15.91 17.30
CA ASP A 144 -0.94 -14.53 17.44
C ASP A 144 -1.07 -13.83 16.08
N VAL A 145 -2.07 -12.95 15.93
CA VAL A 145 -2.35 -12.25 14.67
C VAL A 145 -2.40 -10.75 14.88
N THR A 146 -1.86 -10.00 13.92
CA THR A 146 -2.08 -8.56 13.74
C THR A 146 -2.61 -8.33 12.34
N ILE A 147 -3.74 -7.66 12.21
CA ILE A 147 -4.33 -7.29 10.92
C ILE A 147 -4.01 -5.83 10.62
N LEU A 148 -3.37 -5.59 9.48
CA LEU A 148 -3.15 -4.25 8.92
C LEU A 148 -4.15 -4.05 7.77
N ARG A 149 -5.26 -3.40 8.02
CA ARG A 149 -6.28 -3.06 7.03
C ARG A 149 -5.85 -1.84 6.24
N ASN A 150 -5.14 -2.08 5.16
CA ASN A 150 -4.58 -1.05 4.30
C ASN A 150 -5.67 -0.34 3.50
N GLY A 151 -5.64 0.98 3.50
CA GLY A 151 -6.43 1.84 2.62
C GLY A 151 -6.00 1.70 1.16
N LEU A 152 -6.78 2.28 0.27
CA LEU A 152 -6.47 2.32 -1.16
C LEU A 152 -5.19 3.14 -1.41
N TYR A 153 -4.38 2.65 -2.34
CA TYR A 153 -3.06 3.22 -2.59
C TYR A 153 -3.12 4.56 -3.32
N ALA A 154 -2.35 5.54 -2.83
CA ALA A 154 -2.19 6.85 -3.47
C ALA A 154 -1.65 6.76 -4.90
N GLU A 155 -0.93 5.70 -5.22
CA GLU A 155 -0.42 5.40 -6.57
C GLU A 155 -1.54 5.21 -7.60
N ILE A 156 -2.78 4.94 -7.18
CA ILE A 156 -3.94 4.85 -8.10
C ILE A 156 -4.27 6.24 -8.68
N PRO A 157 -4.64 7.26 -7.89
CA PRO A 157 -4.88 8.60 -8.42
C PRO A 157 -3.62 9.24 -9.02
N VAL A 158 -2.42 8.94 -8.50
CA VAL A 158 -1.15 9.38 -9.09
C VAL A 158 -0.99 8.85 -10.51
N GLY A 159 -1.19 7.53 -10.71
CA GLY A 159 -1.10 6.90 -12.03
C GLY A 159 -2.15 7.43 -13.00
N LEU A 160 -3.38 7.68 -12.54
CA LEU A 160 -4.43 8.29 -13.36
C LEU A 160 -4.08 9.72 -13.79
N ALA A 161 -3.57 10.53 -12.89
CA ALA A 161 -3.14 11.89 -13.17
C ALA A 161 -1.97 11.92 -14.18
N THR A 162 -0.96 11.08 -13.95
CA THR A 162 0.22 10.98 -14.84
C THR A 162 -0.17 10.50 -16.23
N ALA A 163 -1.03 9.48 -16.34
CA ALA A 163 -1.53 8.99 -17.63
C ALA A 163 -2.35 10.03 -18.39
N ALA A 164 -3.06 10.90 -17.67
CA ALA A 164 -3.87 11.94 -18.26
C ALA A 164 -3.10 13.23 -18.57
N ALA A 165 -1.88 13.42 -18.05
CA ALA A 165 -1.16 14.71 -18.08
C ALA A 165 -1.00 15.27 -19.51
N SER A 166 -0.60 14.42 -20.50
CA SER A 166 -0.46 14.86 -21.89
C SER A 166 -1.77 15.37 -22.49
N SER A 167 -2.82 14.58 -22.38
CA SER A 167 -4.15 14.96 -22.87
C SER A 167 -4.71 16.18 -22.14
N ALA A 168 -4.49 16.28 -20.83
CA ALA A 168 -4.91 17.42 -20.03
C ALA A 168 -4.14 18.70 -20.43
N ALA A 169 -2.85 18.60 -20.74
CA ALA A 169 -2.06 19.70 -21.26
C ALA A 169 -2.56 20.21 -22.63
N GLU A 170 -3.08 19.32 -23.48
CA GLU A 170 -3.60 19.66 -24.80
C GLU A 170 -5.05 20.17 -24.75
N THR A 171 -5.92 19.47 -24.00
CA THR A 171 -7.38 19.70 -24.05
C THR A 171 -7.90 20.56 -22.92
N GLY A 172 -7.16 20.70 -21.80
CA GLY A 172 -7.65 21.33 -20.58
C GLY A 172 -8.68 20.48 -19.82
N VAL A 173 -8.72 19.15 -20.05
CA VAL A 173 -9.71 18.26 -19.44
C VAL A 173 -9.06 17.04 -18.81
N PHE A 174 -9.42 16.76 -17.56
CA PHE A 174 -9.19 15.49 -16.87
C PHE A 174 -10.49 14.68 -16.83
N ALA A 175 -10.55 13.56 -17.55
CA ALA A 175 -11.72 12.71 -17.63
C ALA A 175 -11.51 11.42 -16.82
N ALA A 176 -12.38 11.16 -15.82
CA ALA A 176 -12.32 9.96 -15.00
C ALA A 176 -13.68 9.60 -14.38
N ALA A 177 -13.85 8.34 -13.98
CA ALA A 177 -15.12 7.82 -13.47
C ALA A 177 -15.28 7.98 -11.94
N PHE A 178 -14.93 9.13 -11.38
CA PHE A 178 -15.06 9.43 -9.95
C PHE A 178 -16.45 9.97 -9.57
N GLY A 179 -17.25 10.42 -10.55
CA GLY A 179 -18.49 11.13 -10.26
C GLY A 179 -18.24 12.35 -9.37
N ALA A 180 -19.01 12.50 -8.31
CA ALA A 180 -18.79 13.47 -7.23
C ALA A 180 -18.09 12.86 -6.01
N GLY A 181 -17.70 11.58 -6.08
CA GLY A 181 -17.12 10.84 -4.97
C GLY A 181 -15.67 11.23 -4.69
N ARG A 182 -15.24 10.89 -3.49
CA ARG A 182 -13.87 11.09 -3.00
C ARG A 182 -13.39 9.81 -2.35
N VAL A 183 -12.08 9.60 -2.31
CA VAL A 183 -11.43 8.42 -1.72
C VAL A 183 -10.29 8.85 -0.82
N SER A 184 -10.22 8.27 0.37
CA SER A 184 -9.06 8.39 1.26
C SER A 184 -8.00 7.41 0.81
N VAL A 185 -6.88 7.93 0.31
CA VAL A 185 -5.76 7.13 -0.20
C VAL A 185 -4.53 7.30 0.66
N VAL A 186 -3.70 6.27 0.72
CA VAL A 186 -2.48 6.24 1.51
C VAL A 186 -1.30 5.78 0.65
N ALA A 187 -0.13 6.42 0.80
CA ALA A 187 1.07 6.02 0.10
C ALA A 187 1.50 4.61 0.52
N LYS A 188 1.89 3.76 -0.43
CA LYS A 188 2.42 2.41 -0.12
C LYS A 188 3.61 2.47 0.84
N GLN A 189 4.44 3.50 0.72
CA GLN A 189 5.57 3.69 1.63
C GLN A 189 5.10 3.90 3.07
N ASP A 190 4.02 4.67 3.32
CA ASP A 190 3.48 4.86 4.67
C ASP A 190 2.95 3.54 5.25
N LEU A 191 2.29 2.72 4.43
CA LEU A 191 1.83 1.39 4.82
C LEU A 191 3.01 0.45 5.12
N ALA A 192 4.07 0.53 4.32
CA ALA A 192 5.29 -0.24 4.56
C ALA A 192 5.98 0.20 5.86
N ASP A 193 6.11 1.50 6.11
CA ASP A 193 6.73 2.04 7.33
C ASP A 193 5.98 1.56 8.59
N VAL A 194 4.64 1.52 8.55
CA VAL A 194 3.82 0.94 9.63
C VAL A 194 4.07 -0.56 9.78
N ALA A 195 4.07 -1.32 8.68
CA ALA A 195 4.29 -2.77 8.72
C ALA A 195 5.68 -3.12 9.26
N VAL A 196 6.72 -2.36 8.87
CA VAL A 196 8.09 -2.48 9.38
C VAL A 196 8.11 -2.27 10.89
N ARG A 197 7.52 -1.17 11.36
CA ARG A 197 7.43 -0.87 12.80
C ARG A 197 6.75 -1.99 13.58
N VAL A 198 5.58 -2.41 13.14
CA VAL A 198 4.77 -3.44 13.80
C VAL A 198 5.53 -4.77 13.85
N ALA A 199 6.10 -5.22 12.72
CA ALA A 199 6.83 -6.48 12.65
C ALA A 199 8.11 -6.47 13.52
N ALA A 200 8.86 -5.37 13.52
CA ALA A 200 10.06 -5.20 14.34
C ALA A 200 9.73 -5.19 15.84
N GLU A 201 8.67 -4.50 16.25
CA GLU A 201 8.21 -4.48 17.65
C GLU A 201 7.75 -5.88 18.09
N ILE A 202 7.02 -6.61 17.26
CA ILE A 202 6.61 -8.00 17.52
C ILE A 202 7.84 -8.89 17.72
N GLN A 203 8.81 -8.85 16.81
CA GLN A 203 10.01 -9.69 16.88
C GLN A 203 10.82 -9.41 18.14
N ARG A 204 10.95 -8.13 18.57
CA ARG A 204 11.64 -7.77 19.81
C ARG A 204 10.90 -8.29 21.05
N ASP A 205 9.57 -8.18 21.09
CA ASP A 205 8.77 -8.71 22.17
C ASP A 205 8.94 -10.24 22.29
N LEU A 206 8.89 -10.96 21.17
CA LEU A 206 9.08 -12.40 21.12
C LEU A 206 10.50 -12.82 21.56
N ALA A 207 11.53 -12.08 21.17
CA ALA A 207 12.92 -12.32 21.57
C ALA A 207 13.11 -12.13 23.09
N GLN A 208 12.30 -11.28 23.73
CA GLN A 208 12.29 -11.05 25.18
C GLN A 208 11.31 -11.97 25.93
N GLY A 209 10.73 -12.96 25.24
CA GLY A 209 9.76 -13.90 25.83
C GLY A 209 8.42 -13.28 26.19
N ARG A 210 8.08 -12.12 25.63
CA ARG A 210 6.82 -11.42 25.88
C ARG A 210 5.83 -11.64 24.74
N ARG A 211 4.54 -11.60 25.08
CA ARG A 211 3.49 -11.47 24.09
C ARG A 211 3.45 -10.02 23.59
N SER A 212 3.40 -9.82 22.27
CA SER A 212 3.39 -8.47 21.72
C SER A 212 2.09 -7.72 22.02
N ARG A 213 2.22 -6.38 22.19
CA ARG A 213 1.08 -5.46 22.30
C ARG A 213 0.21 -5.43 21.05
N HIS A 214 0.75 -5.88 19.91
CA HIS A 214 0.05 -5.95 18.64
C HIS A 214 -0.78 -7.23 18.46
N ALA A 215 -0.61 -8.23 19.35
CA ALA A 215 -1.33 -9.49 19.29
C ALA A 215 -2.86 -9.29 19.43
N GLY A 216 -3.61 -9.80 18.46
CA GLY A 216 -5.07 -9.65 18.38
C GLY A 216 -5.55 -8.26 17.98
N LYS A 217 -4.65 -7.40 17.46
CA LYS A 217 -5.03 -6.05 17.00
C LYS A 217 -5.39 -6.04 15.52
N THR A 218 -6.39 -5.23 15.20
CA THR A 218 -6.72 -4.82 13.83
C THR A 218 -6.54 -3.31 13.76
N TYR A 219 -5.73 -2.85 12.82
CA TYR A 219 -5.45 -1.43 12.58
C TYR A 219 -6.04 -0.99 11.25
N GLU A 220 -6.81 0.09 11.25
CA GLU A 220 -7.33 0.75 10.04
C GLU A 220 -6.28 1.76 9.55
N LEU A 221 -5.64 1.47 8.42
CA LEU A 221 -4.56 2.29 7.87
C LEU A 221 -5.05 3.03 6.62
N GLU A 222 -5.97 3.94 6.82
CA GLU A 222 -6.55 4.76 5.76
C GLU A 222 -5.89 6.14 5.67
N GLY A 223 -5.95 6.75 4.48
CA GLY A 223 -5.41 8.08 4.29
C GLY A 223 -6.17 9.14 5.08
N VAL A 224 -5.43 10.14 5.56
CA VAL A 224 -5.98 11.26 6.34
C VAL A 224 -6.69 12.31 5.49
N GLU A 225 -6.42 12.31 4.18
CA GLU A 225 -7.03 13.24 3.21
C GLU A 225 -7.79 12.44 2.15
N ALA A 226 -8.98 12.90 1.78
CA ALA A 226 -9.71 12.35 0.66
C ALA A 226 -9.46 13.17 -0.61
N ILE A 227 -9.35 12.49 -1.76
CA ILE A 227 -9.18 13.11 -3.08
C ILE A 227 -10.29 12.67 -4.03
N GLY A 228 -10.79 13.59 -4.86
CA GLY A 228 -11.77 13.32 -5.90
C GLY A 228 -11.30 13.77 -7.27
N GLY A 229 -12.16 13.63 -8.29
CA GLY A 229 -11.80 14.00 -9.66
C GLY A 229 -11.46 15.49 -9.82
N GLN A 230 -12.19 16.38 -9.13
CA GLN A 230 -11.90 17.82 -9.17
C GLN A 230 -10.56 18.15 -8.51
N ASP A 231 -10.23 17.50 -7.36
CA ASP A 231 -8.94 17.74 -6.71
C ASP A 231 -7.76 17.35 -7.59
N ILE A 232 -7.89 16.24 -8.35
CA ILE A 232 -6.85 15.81 -9.31
C ILE A 232 -6.73 16.83 -10.45
N ALA A 233 -7.85 17.32 -10.98
CA ALA A 233 -7.84 18.34 -12.02
C ALA A 233 -7.20 19.66 -11.54
N ASP A 234 -7.43 20.05 -10.28
CA ASP A 234 -6.81 21.23 -9.66
C ASP A 234 -5.28 21.02 -9.53
N VAL A 235 -4.83 19.85 -9.06
CA VAL A 235 -3.40 19.53 -8.99
C VAL A 235 -2.75 19.52 -10.37
N LEU A 236 -3.42 18.94 -11.37
CA LEU A 236 -2.94 18.98 -12.76
C LEU A 236 -2.87 20.41 -13.30
N SER A 237 -3.83 21.28 -12.91
CA SER A 237 -3.79 22.68 -13.31
C SER A 237 -2.55 23.38 -12.79
N ASP A 238 -2.21 23.15 -11.52
CA ASP A 238 -1.02 23.72 -10.88
C ASP A 238 0.27 23.18 -11.53
N ALA A 239 0.36 21.85 -11.73
CA ALA A 239 1.55 21.19 -12.28
C ALA A 239 1.80 21.56 -13.75
N LEU A 240 0.74 21.77 -14.55
CA LEU A 240 0.83 22.08 -15.98
C LEU A 240 0.84 23.57 -16.30
N ASP A 241 0.69 24.45 -15.29
CA ASP A 241 0.48 25.89 -15.45
C ASP A 241 -0.64 26.21 -16.47
N ARG A 242 -1.71 25.43 -16.40
CA ARG A 242 -2.85 25.52 -17.32
C ARG A 242 -4.13 25.07 -16.64
N ARG A 243 -5.22 25.80 -16.87
CA ARG A 243 -6.53 25.37 -16.35
C ARG A 243 -6.95 24.02 -16.91
N VAL A 244 -7.17 23.04 -16.02
CA VAL A 244 -7.71 21.72 -16.30
C VAL A 244 -9.04 21.55 -15.57
N GLY A 245 -10.10 21.23 -16.31
CA GLY A 245 -11.41 20.96 -15.74
C GLY A 245 -11.64 19.45 -15.57
N TYR A 246 -12.33 19.04 -14.49
CA TYR A 246 -12.76 17.67 -14.31
C TYR A 246 -14.01 17.37 -15.14
N HIS A 247 -13.99 16.26 -15.90
CA HIS A 247 -15.14 15.75 -16.63
C HIS A 247 -15.47 14.32 -16.19
N PRO A 248 -16.59 14.09 -15.45
CA PRO A 248 -16.96 12.75 -15.03
C PRO A 248 -17.42 11.92 -16.22
N ILE A 249 -16.82 10.72 -16.39
CA ILE A 249 -17.28 9.71 -17.36
C ILE A 249 -18.11 8.61 -16.67
N SER A 250 -18.97 7.96 -17.44
CA SER A 250 -19.86 6.92 -16.88
C SER A 250 -19.10 5.62 -16.61
N LEU A 251 -19.58 4.82 -15.66
CA LEU A 251 -19.06 3.47 -15.41
C LEU A 251 -19.21 2.55 -16.63
N SER A 252 -20.24 2.73 -17.44
CA SER A 252 -20.43 1.95 -18.67
C SER A 252 -19.36 2.28 -19.72
N THR A 253 -19.04 3.57 -19.89
CA THR A 253 -17.95 4.01 -20.77
C THR A 253 -16.61 3.46 -20.30
N THR A 254 -16.35 3.54 -18.98
CA THR A 254 -15.12 3.00 -18.39
C THR A 254 -15.02 1.48 -18.57
N ARG A 255 -16.10 0.75 -18.33
CA ARG A 255 -16.14 -0.72 -18.55
C ARG A 255 -15.83 -1.09 -19.99
N ALA A 256 -16.39 -0.36 -20.96
CA ALA A 256 -16.13 -0.61 -22.36
C ALA A 256 -14.65 -0.36 -22.73
N ALA A 257 -14.04 0.69 -22.19
CA ALA A 257 -12.62 0.97 -22.38
C ALA A 257 -11.73 -0.12 -21.75
N LEU A 258 -12.04 -0.57 -20.53
CA LEU A 258 -11.30 -1.63 -19.83
C LEU A 258 -11.41 -2.98 -20.58
N ALA A 259 -12.57 -3.30 -21.18
CA ALA A 259 -12.74 -4.52 -21.96
C ALA A 259 -11.79 -4.62 -23.16
N GLY A 260 -11.35 -3.46 -23.70
CA GLY A 260 -10.38 -3.39 -24.78
C GLY A 260 -8.90 -3.32 -24.35
N SER A 261 -8.61 -3.30 -23.03
CA SER A 261 -7.26 -3.06 -22.50
C SER A 261 -6.44 -4.32 -22.21
N GLY A 262 -6.97 -5.52 -22.47
CA GLY A 262 -6.31 -6.80 -22.20
C GLY A 262 -6.34 -7.22 -20.72
N LEU A 263 -7.16 -6.56 -19.89
CA LEU A 263 -7.39 -6.98 -18.51
C LEU A 263 -8.28 -8.23 -18.46
N GLU A 264 -8.00 -9.09 -17.50
CA GLU A 264 -8.85 -10.24 -17.19
C GLU A 264 -10.23 -9.81 -16.65
N PRO A 265 -11.30 -10.61 -16.87
CA PRO A 265 -12.67 -10.27 -16.45
C PRO A 265 -12.79 -9.89 -14.98
N TYR A 266 -12.12 -10.60 -14.07
CA TYR A 266 -12.15 -10.29 -12.63
C TYR A 266 -11.49 -8.94 -12.31
N GLN A 267 -10.41 -8.56 -13.01
CA GLN A 267 -9.75 -7.26 -12.85
C GLN A 267 -10.70 -6.11 -13.25
N ILE A 268 -11.44 -6.29 -14.35
CA ILE A 268 -12.46 -5.34 -14.78
C ILE A 268 -13.58 -5.24 -13.73
N ALA A 269 -14.03 -6.40 -13.21
CA ALA A 269 -15.08 -6.44 -12.18
C ALA A 269 -14.64 -5.70 -10.91
N HIS A 270 -13.44 -5.94 -10.40
CA HIS A 270 -12.88 -5.26 -9.23
C HIS A 270 -12.70 -3.76 -9.47
N THR A 271 -12.20 -3.35 -10.63
CA THR A 271 -12.05 -1.92 -10.98
C THR A 271 -13.40 -1.20 -11.03
N ILE A 272 -14.40 -1.79 -11.66
CA ILE A 272 -15.75 -1.20 -11.71
C ILE A 272 -16.40 -1.18 -10.32
N SER A 273 -16.19 -2.21 -9.50
CA SER A 273 -16.66 -2.23 -8.12
C SER A 273 -16.03 -1.10 -7.30
N LEU A 274 -14.72 -0.88 -7.41
CA LEU A 274 -14.02 0.24 -6.77
C LEU A 274 -14.64 1.58 -7.21
N LEU A 275 -14.76 1.83 -8.50
CA LEU A 275 -15.31 3.07 -9.03
C LEU A 275 -16.79 3.27 -8.66
N SER A 276 -17.56 2.20 -8.54
CA SER A 276 -18.95 2.22 -8.07
C SER A 276 -19.03 2.69 -6.61
N ASN A 277 -18.19 2.12 -5.74
CA ASN A 277 -18.11 2.50 -4.33
C ASN A 277 -17.61 3.93 -4.16
N LEU A 278 -16.65 4.36 -4.99
CA LEU A 278 -16.14 5.73 -5.02
C LEU A 278 -17.26 6.72 -5.37
N ASN A 279 -18.00 6.45 -6.47
CA ASN A 279 -19.13 7.29 -6.89
C ASN A 279 -20.21 7.38 -5.82
N ALA A 280 -20.44 6.31 -5.07
CA ALA A 280 -21.41 6.26 -3.98
C ALA A 280 -20.92 6.95 -2.69
N GLY A 281 -19.66 7.37 -2.62
CA GLY A 281 -19.08 8.05 -1.46
C GLY A 281 -18.68 7.13 -0.31
N TYR A 282 -18.52 5.83 -0.55
CA TYR A 282 -18.19 4.86 0.50
C TYR A 282 -16.70 4.78 0.82
N LEU A 283 -15.81 5.33 -0.03
CA LEU A 283 -14.36 5.17 0.09
C LEU A 283 -13.67 6.30 0.86
N GLN A 284 -14.42 7.05 1.67
CA GLN A 284 -13.83 8.03 2.58
C GLN A 284 -13.64 7.41 3.96
N ALA A 285 -12.44 7.53 4.50
CA ALA A 285 -12.11 7.09 5.84
C ALA A 285 -12.96 7.83 6.89
N ARG A 286 -13.40 7.08 7.88
CA ARG A 286 -14.08 7.65 9.06
C ARG A 286 -13.12 7.86 10.21
N ASP A 287 -12.13 6.96 10.31
CA ASP A 287 -11.10 6.95 11.33
C ASP A 287 -9.86 6.25 10.79
N THR A 288 -8.68 6.48 11.40
CA THR A 288 -7.45 5.84 10.99
C THR A 288 -6.43 5.76 12.13
N ASP A 289 -5.80 4.59 12.26
CA ASP A 289 -4.65 4.36 13.16
C ASP A 289 -3.32 4.82 12.54
N LEU A 290 -3.33 5.23 11.26
CA LEU A 290 -2.13 5.56 10.49
C LEU A 290 -1.23 6.56 11.22
N THR A 291 -1.81 7.67 11.71
CA THR A 291 -1.06 8.75 12.37
C THR A 291 -0.47 8.36 13.71
N THR A 292 -1.01 7.32 14.35
CA THR A 292 -0.50 6.79 15.64
C THR A 292 0.66 5.83 15.42
N LEU A 293 0.59 5.06 14.32
CA LEU A 293 1.58 4.02 14.02
C LEU A 293 2.72 4.53 13.12
N LEU A 294 2.45 5.53 12.29
CA LEU A 294 3.46 6.08 11.39
C LEU A 294 4.46 6.93 12.19
N PRO A 295 5.79 6.73 12.01
CA PRO A 295 6.81 7.51 12.71
C PRO A 295 6.93 8.96 12.21
N THR A 296 6.37 9.25 11.04
CA THR A 296 6.43 10.55 10.38
C THR A 296 5.03 11.03 10.00
N ARG A 297 4.92 12.24 9.46
CA ARG A 297 3.65 12.71 8.88
C ARG A 297 3.34 11.91 7.62
N PRO A 298 2.05 11.52 7.40
CA PRO A 298 1.64 10.85 6.18
C PRO A 298 2.00 11.66 4.93
N ARG A 299 2.45 10.95 3.89
CA ARG A 299 2.77 11.54 2.58
C ARG A 299 1.50 12.01 1.90
N ARG A 300 1.51 13.28 1.45
CA ARG A 300 0.32 13.86 0.81
C ARG A 300 0.21 13.38 -0.64
N VAL A 301 -0.97 12.94 -1.03
CA VAL A 301 -1.23 12.46 -2.40
C VAL A 301 -1.07 13.57 -3.45
N ARG A 302 -1.40 14.82 -3.10
CA ARG A 302 -1.21 15.97 -3.99
C ARG A 302 0.26 16.16 -4.37
N ASP A 303 1.16 16.07 -3.39
CA ASP A 303 2.60 16.24 -3.62
C ASP A 303 3.15 15.11 -4.51
N GLN A 304 2.65 13.88 -4.33
CA GLN A 304 3.01 12.74 -5.18
C GLN A 304 2.53 12.89 -6.63
N ILE A 305 1.33 13.45 -6.85
CA ILE A 305 0.84 13.74 -8.21
C ILE A 305 1.74 14.78 -8.89
N VAL A 306 2.03 15.90 -8.21
CA VAL A 306 2.91 16.96 -8.74
C VAL A 306 4.26 16.36 -9.13
N GLN A 307 4.91 15.66 -8.21
CA GLN A 307 6.21 15.03 -8.45
C GLN A 307 6.16 14.08 -9.66
N ALA A 308 5.18 13.19 -9.74
CA ALA A 308 5.07 12.22 -10.82
C ALA A 308 4.80 12.87 -12.20
N VAL A 309 4.03 13.95 -12.23
CA VAL A 309 3.78 14.72 -13.47
C VAL A 309 5.05 15.45 -13.92
N GLU A 310 5.81 16.05 -13.00
CA GLU A 310 7.08 16.72 -13.30
C GLU A 310 8.16 15.72 -13.79
N GLU A 311 8.27 14.56 -13.15
CA GLU A 311 9.18 13.47 -13.56
C GLU A 311 8.81 12.91 -14.93
N GLY A 312 7.53 12.93 -15.31
CA GLY A 312 7.04 12.59 -16.64
C GLY A 312 7.36 13.61 -17.74
N GLY A 313 8.09 14.67 -17.41
CA GLY A 313 8.56 15.69 -18.34
C GLY A 313 7.65 16.91 -18.46
N TYR A 314 6.59 17.00 -17.66
CA TYR A 314 5.69 18.14 -17.60
C TYR A 314 6.11 19.08 -16.48
N ARG A 315 7.13 19.95 -16.72
CA ARG A 315 7.54 21.00 -15.77
C ARG A 315 6.83 22.30 -16.08
N SER A 316 6.21 22.90 -15.05
CA SER A 316 5.76 24.30 -15.13
C SER A 316 6.95 25.22 -15.39
N PRO A 317 6.87 26.19 -16.34
CA PRO A 317 7.96 27.11 -16.63
C PRO A 317 8.30 28.09 -15.51
N SER A 318 7.59 28.09 -14.40
CA SER A 318 7.62 29.16 -13.39
C SER A 318 8.36 28.78 -12.11
N VAL A 319 9.64 28.45 -12.18
CA VAL A 319 10.62 28.74 -11.08
C VAL A 319 12.00 29.02 -11.68
N ASN A 320 12.08 30.02 -12.52
CA ASN A 320 13.38 30.65 -12.76
C ASN A 320 13.50 31.85 -11.81
N SER A 321 14.32 31.66 -10.78
CA SER A 321 14.80 32.71 -9.90
C SER A 321 15.09 34.00 -10.68
N ARG A 322 14.37 35.07 -10.38
CA ARG A 322 14.79 36.41 -10.73
C ARG A 322 16.14 36.62 -10.06
N SER A 323 17.22 36.44 -10.81
CA SER A 323 18.51 37.01 -10.48
C SER A 323 18.32 38.52 -10.49
N VAL A 324 18.26 39.10 -9.30
CA VAL A 324 18.39 40.56 -9.11
C VAL A 324 19.84 40.90 -9.48
N THR A 325 20.05 41.33 -10.69
CA THR A 325 21.26 42.06 -11.07
C THR A 325 21.07 43.48 -10.53
N THR A 326 21.62 43.73 -9.36
CA THR A 326 21.98 45.08 -8.92
C THR A 326 23.17 45.53 -9.76
N GLY A 327 22.88 46.31 -10.81
CA GLY A 327 23.87 47.10 -11.53
C GLY A 327 24.24 48.30 -10.68
N ALA A 328 25.55 48.50 -10.58
CA ALA A 328 26.22 49.65 -9.97
C ALA A 328 25.88 50.99 -10.65
#